data_4112c7dff31ea1d2f3e3b4793a337233
#
_entry.id   4112c7dff31ea1d2f3e3b4793a337233
#
_cell.length_a   1.000
_cell.length_b   1.000
_cell.length_c   1.000
_cell.angle_alpha   90.00
_cell.angle_beta   90.00
_cell.angle_gamma   90.00
#
_symmetry.space_group_name_H-M   'P 1'
#
loop_
_entity.id
_entity.type
_entity.pdbx_description
1 polymer ?
#
loop_
_entity_poly.entity_id
_entity_poly.type
_entity_poly.pdbx_seq_one_letter_code
_entity_poly.pdbx_strand_id
1 'polypeptide(L)'
;MPQFSTKRRVRHPAADMFALVADVERYPEFVPFCRSLKVRKRGQDERGRDTIVCEMTVVYKLIHETFTTRVTLDKAELQIIVDYLSGPFNRLDNRWRFRDTAEAACDVEFFLHYEFRSRALGLVMGAMFEVVFRRFADAFERRADQVYAGRGAAI
;
A
#
# COMPACT_ATOMS: atom_id res chain seq x y z
N MET A 1 -1.60 18.86 -8.82
CA MET A 1 -1.81 17.94 -7.72
C MET A 1 -0.74 16.87 -7.73
N PRO A 2 -0.11 16.58 -6.57
CA PRO A 2 0.99 15.63 -6.55
C PRO A 2 0.57 14.21 -6.95
N GLN A 3 1.37 13.61 -7.79
CA GLN A 3 1.21 12.22 -8.20
C GLN A 3 2.53 11.49 -8.01
N PHE A 4 2.45 10.24 -7.63
CA PHE A 4 3.59 9.38 -7.52
C PHE A 4 3.26 8.04 -8.18
N SER A 5 4.10 7.61 -9.10
CA SER A 5 3.96 6.33 -9.77
C SER A 5 5.28 5.60 -9.76
N THR A 6 5.25 4.31 -9.50
CA THR A 6 6.44 3.49 -9.59
C THR A 6 6.10 2.12 -10.13
N LYS A 7 7.08 1.50 -10.77
CA LYS A 7 7.00 0.13 -11.25
C LYS A 7 8.28 -0.56 -10.82
N ARG A 8 8.15 -1.60 -10.02
CA ARG A 8 9.29 -2.31 -9.46
C ARG A 8 9.17 -3.79 -9.79
N ARG A 9 10.25 -4.35 -10.33
CA ARG A 9 10.33 -5.79 -10.55
C ARG A 9 10.87 -6.47 -9.31
N VAL A 10 10.14 -7.50 -8.84
CA VAL A 10 10.51 -8.26 -7.66
C VAL A 10 10.59 -9.74 -8.00
N ARG A 11 11.36 -10.49 -7.21
CA ARG A 11 11.59 -11.94 -7.43
C ARG A 11 10.57 -12.79 -6.67
N HIS A 12 9.30 -12.43 -6.82
CA HIS A 12 8.18 -13.15 -6.21
C HIS A 12 7.01 -13.15 -7.18
N PRO A 13 6.20 -14.23 -7.19
CA PRO A 13 5.01 -14.26 -8.04
C PRO A 13 4.04 -13.14 -7.69
N ALA A 14 3.28 -12.68 -8.70
CA ALA A 14 2.29 -11.63 -8.51
C ALA A 14 1.27 -11.98 -7.43
N ALA A 15 0.83 -13.24 -7.38
CA ALA A 15 -0.13 -13.69 -6.36
C ALA A 15 0.43 -13.56 -4.93
N ASP A 16 1.72 -13.85 -4.75
CA ASP A 16 2.37 -13.73 -3.44
C ASP A 16 2.49 -12.27 -3.02
N MET A 17 2.88 -11.40 -3.94
CA MET A 17 2.96 -9.96 -3.65
C MET A 17 1.59 -9.36 -3.38
N PHE A 18 0.58 -9.76 -4.15
CA PHE A 18 -0.79 -9.35 -3.90
C PHE A 18 -1.23 -9.75 -2.48
N ALA A 19 -1.00 -10.99 -2.09
CA ALA A 19 -1.39 -11.48 -0.76
C ALA A 19 -0.68 -10.70 0.35
N LEU A 20 0.58 -10.37 0.15
CA LEU A 20 1.36 -9.61 1.13
C LEU A 20 0.80 -8.20 1.32
N VAL A 21 0.51 -7.50 0.23
CA VAL A 21 -0.02 -6.14 0.27
C VAL A 21 -1.47 -6.12 0.76
N ALA A 22 -2.24 -7.18 0.46
CA ALA A 22 -3.62 -7.31 0.90
C ALA A 22 -3.75 -7.53 2.41
N ASP A 23 -2.71 -8.04 3.06
CA ASP A 23 -2.71 -8.33 4.50
C ASP A 23 -2.40 -7.06 5.30
N VAL A 24 -3.36 -6.12 5.28
CA VAL A 24 -3.18 -4.78 5.84
C VAL A 24 -2.95 -4.80 7.36
N GLU A 25 -3.46 -5.79 8.06
CA GLU A 25 -3.31 -5.88 9.51
C GLU A 25 -1.86 -6.07 9.96
N ARG A 26 -1.00 -6.56 9.06
CA ARG A 26 0.43 -6.75 9.34
C ARG A 26 1.27 -5.52 9.09
N TYR A 27 0.71 -4.46 8.53
CA TYR A 27 1.47 -3.26 8.16
C TYR A 27 2.27 -2.66 9.32
N PRO A 28 1.74 -2.55 10.55
CA PRO A 28 2.54 -1.99 11.64
C PRO A 28 3.82 -2.76 11.95
N GLU A 29 3.91 -4.03 11.52
CA GLU A 29 5.10 -4.87 11.76
C GLU A 29 6.28 -4.49 10.89
N PHE A 30 6.03 -3.91 9.70
CA PHE A 30 7.12 -3.68 8.75
C PHE A 30 7.02 -2.41 7.90
N VAL A 31 5.83 -1.83 7.77
CA VAL A 31 5.67 -0.60 6.96
C VAL A 31 6.20 0.59 7.74
N PRO A 32 7.19 1.33 7.20
CA PRO A 32 7.74 2.49 7.89
C PRO A 32 6.66 3.52 8.20
N PHE A 33 6.76 4.11 9.38
CA PHE A 33 5.87 5.18 9.84
C PHE A 33 4.43 4.75 10.11
N CYS A 34 4.05 3.52 9.81
CA CYS A 34 2.74 2.98 10.13
C CYS A 34 2.73 2.56 11.59
N ARG A 35 2.17 3.39 12.44
CA ARG A 35 2.11 3.14 13.88
C ARG A 35 1.04 2.13 14.24
N SER A 36 -0.13 2.27 13.60
CA SER A 36 -1.23 1.35 13.82
C SER A 36 -2.10 1.24 12.59
N LEU A 37 -2.78 0.12 12.49
CA LEU A 37 -3.79 -0.11 11.47
C LEU A 37 -4.91 -0.92 12.12
N LYS A 38 -6.13 -0.37 12.09
CA LYS A 38 -7.30 -1.00 12.68
C LYS A 38 -8.31 -1.29 11.59
N VAL A 39 -8.74 -2.54 11.49
CA VAL A 39 -9.82 -2.93 10.59
C VAL A 39 -11.13 -2.59 11.26
N ARG A 40 -11.93 -1.73 10.62
CA ARG A 40 -13.22 -1.29 11.13
C ARG A 40 -14.37 -2.13 10.59
N LYS A 41 -14.26 -2.59 9.34
CA LYS A 41 -15.32 -3.34 8.70
C LYS A 41 -14.75 -4.20 7.58
N ARG A 42 -15.28 -5.40 7.42
CA ARG A 42 -15.00 -6.27 6.28
C ARG A 42 -16.31 -6.57 5.56
N GLY A 43 -16.26 -6.67 4.24
CA GLY A 43 -17.44 -6.95 3.45
C GLY A 43 -17.06 -7.27 2.01
N GLN A 44 -18.04 -7.13 1.14
CA GLN A 44 -17.86 -7.32 -0.29
C GLN A 44 -18.58 -6.20 -1.04
N ASP A 45 -18.08 -5.86 -2.22
CA ASP A 45 -18.74 -4.90 -3.09
C ASP A 45 -19.76 -5.60 -3.98
N GLU A 46 -20.38 -4.84 -4.89
CA GLU A 46 -21.42 -5.36 -5.79
C GLU A 46 -20.90 -6.45 -6.72
N ARG A 47 -19.58 -6.47 -6.98
CA ARG A 47 -18.96 -7.47 -7.84
C ARG A 47 -18.44 -8.67 -7.06
N GLY A 48 -18.69 -8.72 -5.75
CA GLY A 48 -18.22 -9.81 -4.91
C GLY A 48 -16.74 -9.71 -4.53
N ARG A 49 -16.10 -8.57 -4.78
CA ARG A 49 -14.71 -8.35 -4.36
C ARG A 49 -14.65 -8.02 -2.87
N ASP A 50 -13.65 -8.55 -2.19
CA ASP A 50 -13.48 -8.28 -0.76
C ASP A 50 -13.14 -6.82 -0.51
N THR A 51 -13.79 -6.22 0.49
CA THR A 51 -13.51 -4.85 0.90
C THR A 51 -13.13 -4.81 2.37
N ILE A 52 -12.20 -3.92 2.70
CA ILE A 52 -11.74 -3.71 4.08
C ILE A 52 -11.75 -2.21 4.35
N VAL A 53 -12.56 -1.78 5.31
CA VAL A 53 -12.49 -0.40 5.80
C VAL A 53 -11.51 -0.39 6.96
N CYS A 54 -10.44 0.35 6.82
CA CYS A 54 -9.39 0.39 7.83
C CYS A 54 -8.96 1.81 8.16
N GLU A 55 -8.44 1.96 9.37
CA GLU A 55 -7.95 3.23 9.90
C GLU A 55 -6.47 3.09 10.15
N MET A 56 -5.66 3.89 9.46
CA MET A 56 -4.22 3.88 9.57
C MET A 56 -3.73 5.14 10.27
N THR A 57 -2.83 4.97 11.23
CA THR A 57 -2.15 6.08 11.87
C THR A 57 -0.70 6.08 11.42
N VAL A 58 -0.25 7.19 10.85
CA VAL A 58 1.14 7.37 10.44
C VAL A 58 1.80 8.44 11.32
N VAL A 59 3.03 8.15 11.71
CA VAL A 59 3.82 9.06 12.53
C VAL A 59 5.17 9.25 11.86
N TYR A 60 5.50 10.49 11.55
CA TYR A 60 6.77 10.84 10.93
C TYR A 60 7.22 12.19 11.50
N LYS A 61 8.29 12.17 12.31
CA LYS A 61 8.77 13.36 13.02
C LYS A 61 7.62 13.96 13.85
N LEU A 62 7.26 15.21 13.61
CA LEU A 62 6.17 15.88 14.32
C LEU A 62 4.80 15.63 13.70
N ILE A 63 4.75 14.91 12.59
CA ILE A 63 3.51 14.62 11.89
C ILE A 63 2.88 13.36 12.47
N HIS A 64 1.62 13.49 12.89
CA HIS A 64 0.84 12.40 13.45
C HIS A 64 -0.56 12.49 12.85
N GLU A 65 -0.86 11.65 11.88
CA GLU A 65 -2.11 11.72 11.14
C GLU A 65 -2.79 10.35 11.09
N THR A 66 -4.12 10.37 11.20
CA THR A 66 -4.94 9.18 11.09
C THR A 66 -5.92 9.38 9.95
N PHE A 67 -6.03 8.37 9.09
CA PHE A 67 -6.97 8.43 7.97
C PHE A 67 -7.64 7.07 7.77
N THR A 68 -8.85 7.14 7.22
CA THR A 68 -9.68 5.96 6.97
C THR A 68 -9.83 5.74 5.47
N THR A 69 -9.64 4.51 5.04
CA THR A 69 -9.74 4.12 3.63
C THR A 69 -10.58 2.86 3.48
N ARG A 70 -11.11 2.67 2.26
CA ARG A 70 -11.70 1.41 1.85
C ARG A 70 -10.75 0.74 0.87
N VAL A 71 -10.28 -0.44 1.23
CA VAL A 71 -9.40 -1.25 0.39
C VAL A 71 -10.24 -2.29 -0.32
N THR A 72 -10.20 -2.31 -1.64
CA THR A 72 -10.88 -3.31 -2.45
C THR A 72 -9.86 -4.27 -3.04
N LEU A 73 -10.04 -5.56 -2.80
CA LEU A 73 -9.12 -6.62 -3.22
C LEU A 73 -9.69 -7.33 -4.45
N ASP A 74 -9.09 -7.09 -5.60
CA ASP A 74 -9.50 -7.73 -6.86
C ASP A 74 -8.54 -8.88 -7.15
N LYS A 75 -8.87 -10.06 -6.67
CA LYS A 75 -8.03 -11.26 -6.83
C LYS A 75 -7.94 -11.72 -8.28
N ALA A 76 -9.02 -11.54 -9.06
CA ALA A 76 -9.06 -11.99 -10.44
C ALA A 76 -8.06 -11.20 -11.30
N GLU A 77 -8.00 -9.89 -11.07
CA GLU A 77 -7.12 -9.00 -11.83
C GLU A 77 -5.80 -8.70 -11.11
N LEU A 78 -5.61 -9.19 -9.88
CA LEU A 78 -4.46 -8.91 -9.03
C LEU A 78 -4.23 -7.41 -8.91
N GLN A 79 -5.28 -6.73 -8.44
CA GLN A 79 -5.26 -5.28 -8.20
C GLN A 79 -5.78 -4.98 -6.80
N ILE A 80 -5.26 -3.92 -6.22
CA ILE A 80 -5.75 -3.39 -4.95
C ILE A 80 -6.08 -1.93 -5.18
N ILE A 81 -7.31 -1.55 -4.83
CA ILE A 81 -7.82 -0.19 -4.99
C ILE A 81 -8.08 0.37 -3.60
N VAL A 82 -7.47 1.51 -3.30
CA VAL A 82 -7.61 2.17 -2.01
C VAL A 82 -8.35 3.48 -2.22
N ASP A 83 -9.57 3.56 -1.72
CA ASP A 83 -10.39 4.77 -1.77
C ASP A 83 -10.37 5.48 -0.43
N TYR A 84 -10.24 6.80 -0.48
CA TYR A 84 -10.16 7.64 0.70
C TYR A 84 -11.55 7.93 1.26
N LEU A 85 -11.72 7.75 2.56
CA LEU A 85 -12.98 8.04 3.25
C LEU A 85 -12.89 9.28 4.14
N SER A 86 -11.88 9.38 4.99
CA SER A 86 -11.71 10.54 5.87
C SER A 86 -10.28 10.68 6.36
N GLY A 87 -9.90 11.90 6.71
CA GLY A 87 -8.57 12.21 7.24
C GLY A 87 -8.06 13.56 6.77
N PRO A 88 -6.73 13.73 6.70
CA PRO A 88 -6.10 15.03 6.42
C PRO A 88 -6.02 15.40 4.93
N PHE A 89 -6.63 14.61 4.06
CA PHE A 89 -6.55 14.83 2.62
C PHE A 89 -7.84 15.44 2.09
N ASN A 90 -7.73 16.26 1.03
CA ASN A 90 -8.86 16.57 0.15
C ASN A 90 -9.08 15.42 -0.80
N ARG A 91 -7.98 14.74 -1.18
CA ARG A 91 -8.03 13.65 -2.15
C ARG A 91 -6.92 12.66 -1.87
N LEU A 92 -7.23 11.38 -2.00
CA LEU A 92 -6.26 10.30 -1.97
C LEU A 92 -6.79 9.17 -2.84
N ASP A 93 -6.04 8.82 -3.89
CA ASP A 93 -6.36 7.72 -4.78
C ASP A 93 -5.11 6.87 -4.90
N ASN A 94 -5.18 5.64 -4.41
CA ASN A 94 -4.03 4.73 -4.40
C ASN A 94 -4.43 3.43 -5.07
N ARG A 95 -3.59 2.96 -5.98
CA ARG A 95 -3.83 1.74 -6.74
C ARG A 95 -2.57 0.91 -6.83
N TRP A 96 -2.73 -0.39 -6.69
CA TRP A 96 -1.68 -1.38 -6.84
C TRP A 96 -2.07 -2.35 -7.94
N ARG A 97 -1.10 -2.73 -8.76
CA ARG A 97 -1.29 -3.74 -9.79
C ARG A 97 -0.10 -4.67 -9.79
N PHE A 98 -0.36 -5.97 -9.88
CA PHE A 98 0.67 -7.00 -9.84
C PHE A 98 0.59 -7.83 -11.11
N ARG A 99 1.70 -7.91 -11.85
CA ARG A 99 1.75 -8.63 -13.14
C ARG A 99 2.95 -9.56 -13.18
N ASP A 100 2.69 -10.85 -13.40
CA ASP A 100 3.77 -11.81 -13.58
C ASP A 100 4.57 -11.47 -14.85
N THR A 101 5.89 -11.47 -14.74
CA THR A 101 6.80 -11.20 -15.86
C THR A 101 7.55 -12.44 -16.28
N ALA A 102 7.78 -13.36 -15.32
CA ALA A 102 8.46 -14.60 -15.53
C ALA A 102 8.06 -15.52 -14.40
N GLU A 103 8.53 -16.77 -14.46
CA GLU A 103 8.33 -17.68 -13.34
C GLU A 103 8.95 -17.10 -12.08
N ALA A 104 8.17 -17.04 -11.01
CA ALA A 104 8.57 -16.52 -9.69
C ALA A 104 9.04 -15.06 -9.70
N ALA A 105 8.55 -14.23 -10.64
CA ALA A 105 8.83 -12.80 -10.67
C ALA A 105 7.63 -12.02 -11.16
N CYS A 106 7.49 -10.78 -10.69
CA CYS A 106 6.40 -9.91 -11.14
C CYS A 106 6.83 -8.44 -11.12
N ASP A 107 6.06 -7.62 -11.84
CA ASP A 107 6.12 -6.17 -11.73
C ASP A 107 5.03 -5.72 -10.76
N VAL A 108 5.43 -4.92 -9.76
CA VAL A 108 4.52 -4.26 -8.83
C VAL A 108 4.39 -2.82 -9.29
N GLU A 109 3.20 -2.46 -9.75
CA GLU A 109 2.88 -1.09 -10.14
C GLU A 109 2.13 -0.41 -9.00
N PHE A 110 2.60 0.75 -8.60
CA PHE A 110 2.02 1.55 -7.52
C PHE A 110 1.70 2.93 -8.05
N PHE A 111 0.47 3.39 -7.83
CA PHE A 111 0.02 4.71 -8.21
C PHE A 111 -0.58 5.41 -7.00
N LEU A 112 -0.24 6.68 -6.80
CA LEU A 112 -0.80 7.50 -5.75
C LEU A 112 -1.03 8.92 -6.26
N HIS A 113 -2.27 9.40 -6.11
CA HIS A 113 -2.66 10.76 -6.38
C HIS A 113 -3.25 11.33 -5.10
N TYR A 114 -2.69 12.42 -4.59
CA TYR A 114 -3.07 12.93 -3.28
C TYR A 114 -3.05 14.46 -3.22
N GLU A 115 -3.79 15.00 -2.26
CA GLU A 115 -3.78 16.42 -1.94
C GLU A 115 -4.11 16.57 -0.46
N PHE A 116 -3.23 17.25 0.29
CA PHE A 116 -3.49 17.54 1.70
C PHE A 116 -4.44 18.72 1.83
N ARG A 117 -5.30 18.71 2.87
CA ARG A 117 -6.17 19.85 3.19
C ARG A 117 -5.35 21.04 3.64
N SER A 118 -4.33 20.82 4.47
CA SER A 118 -3.47 21.86 4.99
C SER A 118 -2.36 22.18 4.00
N ARG A 119 -2.21 23.45 3.62
CA ARG A 119 -1.09 23.88 2.78
C ARG A 119 0.23 23.70 3.50
N ALA A 120 0.25 23.97 4.81
CA ALA A 120 1.46 23.79 5.62
C ALA A 120 1.92 22.33 5.62
N LEU A 121 0.98 21.40 5.82
CA LEU A 121 1.29 19.97 5.79
C LEU A 121 1.76 19.55 4.39
N GLY A 122 1.11 20.05 3.35
CA GLY A 122 1.50 19.78 1.97
C GLY A 122 2.90 20.24 1.64
N LEU A 123 3.30 21.40 2.14
CA LEU A 123 4.65 21.93 1.93
C LEU A 123 5.70 21.09 2.67
N VAL A 124 5.41 20.73 3.92
CA VAL A 124 6.33 19.92 4.73
C VAL A 124 6.51 18.53 4.12
N MET A 125 5.41 17.90 3.71
CA MET A 125 5.45 16.54 3.19
C MET A 125 5.84 16.45 1.71
N GLY A 126 5.57 17.50 0.93
CA GLY A 126 5.77 17.47 -0.52
C GLY A 126 7.21 17.13 -0.93
N ALA A 127 8.19 17.71 -0.24
CA ALA A 127 9.60 17.46 -0.53
C ALA A 127 10.06 16.08 -0.08
N MET A 128 9.34 15.44 0.82
CA MET A 128 9.75 14.18 1.46
C MET A 128 8.97 12.97 0.97
N PHE A 129 7.90 13.20 0.22
CA PHE A 129 6.96 12.16 -0.15
C PHE A 129 7.61 11.04 -0.96
N GLU A 130 8.47 11.37 -1.92
CA GLU A 130 9.18 10.36 -2.71
C GLU A 130 10.07 9.48 -1.84
N VAL A 131 10.77 10.07 -0.88
CA VAL A 131 11.66 9.34 0.03
C VAL A 131 10.83 8.36 0.86
N VAL A 132 9.69 8.82 1.38
CA VAL A 132 8.79 8.00 2.19
C VAL A 132 8.26 6.83 1.36
N PHE A 133 7.82 7.06 0.12
CA PHE A 133 7.27 5.99 -0.71
C PHE A 133 8.32 5.01 -1.20
N ARG A 134 9.55 5.46 -1.44
CA ARG A 134 10.64 4.53 -1.74
C ARG A 134 10.91 3.60 -0.57
N ARG A 135 10.86 4.13 0.65
CA ARG A 135 11.01 3.30 1.86
C ARG A 135 9.87 2.30 2.00
N PHE A 136 8.65 2.69 1.64
CA PHE A 136 7.52 1.76 1.62
C PHE A 136 7.78 0.63 0.63
N ALA A 137 8.16 0.95 -0.59
CA ALA A 137 8.44 -0.04 -1.62
C ALA A 137 9.55 -1.00 -1.20
N ASP A 138 10.64 -0.46 -0.63
CA ASP A 138 11.74 -1.27 -0.11
C ASP A 138 11.28 -2.18 1.01
N ALA A 139 10.42 -1.68 1.91
CA ALA A 139 9.92 -2.45 3.04
C ALA A 139 9.04 -3.61 2.58
N PHE A 140 8.18 -3.39 1.59
CA PHE A 140 7.33 -4.45 1.05
C PHE A 140 8.16 -5.54 0.38
N GLU A 141 9.16 -5.15 -0.40
CA GLU A 141 10.04 -6.12 -1.05
C GLU A 141 10.85 -6.91 -0.02
N ARG A 142 11.40 -6.22 0.97
CA ARG A 142 12.17 -6.87 2.05
C ARG A 142 11.30 -7.83 2.85
N ARG A 143 10.05 -7.44 3.14
CA ARG A 143 9.10 -8.29 3.85
C ARG A 143 8.78 -9.54 3.03
N ALA A 144 8.59 -9.39 1.72
CA ALA A 144 8.37 -10.51 0.81
C ALA A 144 9.55 -11.47 0.83
N ASP A 145 10.77 -10.94 0.80
CA ASP A 145 11.97 -11.77 0.87
C ASP A 145 12.02 -12.57 2.18
N GLN A 146 11.60 -11.99 3.28
CA GLN A 146 11.55 -12.68 4.58
C GLN A 146 10.46 -13.75 4.63
N VAL A 147 9.25 -13.40 4.20
CA VAL A 147 8.08 -14.29 4.28
C VAL A 147 8.20 -15.46 3.32
N TYR A 148 8.74 -15.23 2.13
CA TYR A 148 8.82 -16.23 1.07
C TYR A 148 10.22 -16.79 0.86
N ALA A 149 11.14 -16.55 1.78
CA ALA A 149 12.53 -17.01 1.68
C ALA A 149 12.64 -18.52 1.47
N GLY A 150 11.81 -19.32 2.18
CA GLY A 150 11.82 -20.77 2.07
C GLY A 150 11.41 -21.28 0.69
N ARG A 151 10.58 -20.54 -0.03
CA ARG A 151 10.14 -20.93 -1.37
C ARG A 151 11.25 -20.77 -2.40
N GLY A 152 12.05 -19.69 -2.29
CA GLY A 152 13.16 -19.45 -3.17
C GLY A 152 14.29 -20.46 -2.98
N ALA A 153 14.48 -20.93 -1.75
CA ALA A 153 15.52 -21.90 -1.40
C ALA A 153 15.17 -23.34 -1.80
N ALA A 154 13.89 -23.61 -2.04
CA ALA A 154 13.40 -24.96 -2.33
C ALA A 154 13.60 -25.37 -3.80
N ILE A 155 14.12 -24.48 -4.60
CA ILE A 155 14.41 -24.76 -6.01
C ILE A 155 15.86 -25.29 -6.19
#